data_bcbf31cbf4c25b19e7c1b7933c88d717
#
_entry.id   bcbf31cbf4c25b19e7c1b7933c88d717
#
_cell.length_a   1.000
_cell.length_b   1.000
_cell.length_c   1.000
_cell.angle_alpha   90.00
_cell.angle_beta   90.00
_cell.angle_gamma   90.00
#
_symmetry.space_group_name_H-M   'P 1'
#
loop_
_entity.id
_entity.type
_entity.pdbx_description
1 polymer ?
#
loop_
_entity_poly.entity_id
_entity_poly.type
_entity_poly.pdbx_seq_one_letter_code
_entity_poly.pdbx_strand_id
1 'polypeptide(L)'
;STPAKTAKVVLDESERAVLYGDKLSKMIQVETISEPRQANRSKFLEFHKVLEKEFPNVHKTCEKTVLNGSLLFKWAGTGEKKPIMFMSHHDVVEAGGEWEHEPFSGDIDEKGRVWGRGAVDTKGSLCCIFGAIEELIAEGHKPPMDVYIASSCTEEVSGDGGPAIAKFLKDKGVKLDLMLDEGGMILKAPIAGVNGIYAMVGVVEKGYGD
;
A
#
# COMPACT_ATOMS: atom_id res chain seq x y z
N SER A 1 24.40 30.20 14.23
CA SER A 1 24.53 29.62 12.87
C SER A 1 23.17 29.07 12.46
N THR A 2 22.55 29.70 11.46
CA THR A 2 21.30 29.29 10.87
C THR A 2 21.53 27.95 10.15
N PRO A 3 20.74 26.88 10.39
CA PRO A 3 20.91 25.64 9.65
C PRO A 3 20.65 25.92 8.16
N ALA A 4 21.58 25.44 7.32
CA ALA A 4 21.41 25.53 5.88
C ALA A 4 20.11 24.85 5.48
N LYS A 5 19.21 25.60 4.82
CA LYS A 5 18.03 25.03 4.17
C LYS A 5 18.55 24.04 3.13
N THR A 6 18.36 22.75 3.39
CA THR A 6 18.55 21.72 2.37
C THR A 6 17.65 22.07 1.20
N ALA A 7 18.21 22.23 0.02
CA ALA A 7 17.43 22.51 -1.18
C ALA A 7 16.44 21.36 -1.37
N LYS A 8 15.16 21.71 -1.50
CA LYS A 8 14.07 20.77 -1.74
C LYS A 8 14.29 20.16 -3.12
N VAL A 9 14.63 18.88 -3.20
CA VAL A 9 14.68 18.18 -4.48
C VAL A 9 13.24 17.89 -4.88
N VAL A 10 12.74 18.65 -5.83
CA VAL A 10 11.44 18.40 -6.44
C VAL A 10 11.66 17.55 -7.67
N LEU A 11 11.28 16.27 -7.61
CA LEU A 11 11.30 15.38 -8.78
C LEU A 11 10.23 15.84 -9.77
N ASP A 12 10.55 15.83 -11.07
CA ASP A 12 9.52 15.97 -12.10
C ASP A 12 8.70 14.66 -12.25
N GLU A 13 7.63 14.70 -13.02
CA GLU A 13 6.74 13.55 -13.19
C GLU A 13 7.45 12.35 -13.84
N SER A 14 8.40 12.57 -14.73
CA SER A 14 9.16 11.49 -15.38
C SER A 14 10.16 10.84 -14.42
N GLU A 15 10.88 11.64 -13.63
CA GLU A 15 11.79 11.16 -12.60
C GLU A 15 11.04 10.38 -11.52
N ARG A 16 9.85 10.87 -11.13
CA ARG A 16 8.98 10.21 -10.16
C ARG A 16 8.47 8.86 -10.70
N ALA A 17 8.06 8.81 -11.97
CA ALA A 17 7.62 7.57 -12.61
C ALA A 17 8.73 6.50 -12.62
N VAL A 18 9.95 6.87 -12.98
CA VAL A 18 11.11 5.96 -12.96
C VAL A 18 11.40 5.48 -11.53
N LEU A 19 11.49 6.41 -10.56
CA LEU A 19 11.79 6.09 -9.18
C LEU A 19 10.79 5.10 -8.57
N TYR A 20 9.49 5.37 -8.73
CA TYR A 20 8.46 4.51 -8.16
C TYR A 20 8.22 3.24 -8.98
N GLY A 21 8.46 3.25 -10.28
CA GLY A 21 8.51 2.06 -11.12
C GLY A 21 9.56 1.07 -10.63
N ASP A 22 10.78 1.54 -10.33
CA ASP A 22 11.86 0.74 -9.77
C ASP A 22 11.51 0.17 -8.39
N LYS A 23 10.91 0.97 -7.52
CA LYS A 23 10.47 0.50 -6.19
C LYS A 23 9.40 -0.58 -6.30
N LEU A 24 8.38 -0.35 -7.14
CA LEU A 24 7.33 -1.33 -7.38
C LEU A 24 7.89 -2.63 -7.97
N SER A 25 8.82 -2.54 -8.94
CA SER A 25 9.51 -3.70 -9.49
C SER A 25 10.12 -4.58 -8.40
N LYS A 26 10.87 -3.99 -7.48
CA LYS A 26 11.47 -4.70 -6.35
C LYS A 26 10.44 -5.30 -5.39
N MET A 27 9.31 -4.62 -5.19
CA MET A 27 8.21 -5.15 -4.39
C MET A 27 7.56 -6.38 -5.05
N ILE A 28 7.43 -6.39 -6.38
CA ILE A 28 6.87 -7.51 -7.14
C ILE A 28 7.78 -8.74 -7.07
N GLN A 29 9.10 -8.56 -7.06
CA GLN A 29 10.08 -9.65 -7.04
C GLN A 29 10.00 -10.54 -5.79
N VAL A 30 9.31 -10.14 -4.75
CA VAL A 30 9.04 -11.00 -3.59
C VAL A 30 7.71 -11.72 -3.79
N GLU A 31 7.76 -13.03 -3.87
CA GLU A 31 6.59 -13.90 -4.05
C GLU A 31 5.75 -14.01 -2.78
N THR A 32 4.98 -13.00 -2.47
CA THR A 32 4.12 -12.94 -1.28
C THR A 32 2.78 -13.66 -1.48
N ILE A 33 2.81 -14.85 -2.07
CA ILE A 33 1.62 -15.68 -2.26
C ILE A 33 1.07 -16.07 -0.89
N SER A 34 -0.22 -15.84 -0.68
CA SER A 34 -0.93 -16.26 0.51
C SER A 34 -1.71 -17.56 0.28
N GLU A 35 -1.77 -18.37 1.31
CA GLU A 35 -2.52 -19.62 1.34
C GLU A 35 -3.43 -19.65 2.57
N PRO A 36 -4.60 -20.31 2.49
CA PRO A 36 -5.46 -20.47 3.65
C PRO A 36 -4.72 -21.16 4.82
N ARG A 37 -4.80 -20.57 6.01
CA ARG A 37 -4.15 -21.10 7.23
C ARG A 37 -2.62 -21.22 7.16
N GLN A 38 -1.98 -20.43 6.30
CA GLN A 38 -0.54 -20.43 6.11
C GLN A 38 0.21 -20.12 7.42
N ALA A 39 1.03 -21.06 7.87
CA ALA A 39 1.88 -20.89 9.06
C ALA A 39 3.21 -20.20 8.74
N ASN A 40 3.78 -20.47 7.55
CA ASN A 40 5.06 -19.89 7.13
C ASN A 40 4.87 -18.45 6.61
N ARG A 41 5.45 -17.49 7.31
CA ARG A 41 5.38 -16.06 6.98
C ARG A 41 6.72 -15.51 6.45
N SER A 42 7.68 -16.35 6.10
CA SER A 42 9.05 -15.93 5.71
C SER A 42 9.07 -14.97 4.52
N LYS A 43 8.24 -15.21 3.49
CA LYS A 43 8.14 -14.34 2.32
C LYS A 43 7.59 -12.95 2.65
N PHE A 44 6.65 -12.86 3.58
CA PHE A 44 6.16 -11.58 4.05
C PHE A 44 7.23 -10.81 4.83
N LEU A 45 8.02 -11.51 5.66
CA LEU A 45 9.16 -10.89 6.37
C LEU A 45 10.27 -10.46 5.42
N GLU A 46 10.49 -11.17 4.32
CA GLU A 46 11.39 -10.76 3.24
C GLU A 46 10.87 -9.47 2.57
N PHE A 47 9.58 -9.43 2.26
CA PHE A 47 8.94 -8.24 1.71
C PHE A 47 9.06 -7.01 2.63
N HIS A 48 8.95 -7.19 3.96
CA HIS A 48 9.15 -6.10 4.92
C HIS A 48 10.54 -5.45 4.80
N LYS A 49 11.59 -6.25 4.50
CA LYS A 49 12.95 -5.74 4.30
C LYS A 49 13.06 -4.91 3.02
N VAL A 50 12.32 -5.31 1.97
CA VAL A 50 12.24 -4.52 0.73
C VAL A 50 11.58 -3.18 1.02
N LEU A 51 10.44 -3.16 1.72
CA LEU A 51 9.78 -1.89 2.10
C LEU A 51 10.70 -1.00 2.95
N GLU A 52 11.43 -1.56 3.90
CA GLU A 52 12.36 -0.81 4.75
C GLU A 52 13.48 -0.17 3.94
N LYS A 53 14.03 -0.89 2.97
CA LYS A 53 15.08 -0.40 2.07
C LYS A 53 14.57 0.69 1.12
N GLU A 54 13.38 0.49 0.55
CA GLU A 54 12.86 1.39 -0.49
C GLU A 54 12.16 2.63 0.09
N PHE A 55 11.68 2.58 1.35
CA PHE A 55 10.98 3.68 2.02
C PHE A 55 11.57 3.98 3.41
N PRO A 56 12.84 4.42 3.48
CA PRO A 56 13.56 4.57 4.74
C PRO A 56 13.01 5.68 5.65
N ASN A 57 12.45 6.76 5.11
CA ASN A 57 11.89 7.83 5.93
C ASN A 57 10.61 7.39 6.63
N VAL A 58 9.75 6.62 5.95
CA VAL A 58 8.57 5.99 6.58
C VAL A 58 9.01 5.12 7.74
N HIS A 59 9.99 4.24 7.53
CA HIS A 59 10.45 3.30 8.56
C HIS A 59 11.17 3.98 9.73
N LYS A 60 11.83 5.11 9.49
CA LYS A 60 12.51 5.90 10.53
C LYS A 60 11.54 6.75 11.35
N THR A 61 10.45 7.21 10.73
CA THR A 61 9.58 8.22 11.32
C THR A 61 8.30 7.64 11.90
N CYS A 62 7.75 6.60 11.26
CA CYS A 62 6.50 5.97 11.67
C CYS A 62 6.75 4.85 12.69
N GLU A 63 5.85 4.72 13.66
CA GLU A 63 5.80 3.55 14.55
C GLU A 63 5.33 2.33 13.74
N LYS A 64 6.18 1.29 13.65
CA LYS A 64 5.89 0.05 12.94
C LYS A 64 5.44 -1.04 13.91
N THR A 65 4.30 -1.65 13.64
CA THR A 65 3.80 -2.85 14.34
C THR A 65 3.68 -3.99 13.33
N VAL A 66 4.18 -5.17 13.69
CA VAL A 66 4.05 -6.40 12.89
C VAL A 66 3.06 -7.32 13.57
N LEU A 67 2.03 -7.72 12.84
CA LEU A 67 0.93 -8.57 13.31
C LEU A 67 0.89 -9.84 12.45
N ASN A 68 1.66 -10.85 12.86
CA ASN A 68 1.77 -12.14 12.17
C ASN A 68 2.00 -12.02 10.64
N GLY A 69 2.95 -11.15 10.23
CA GLY A 69 3.26 -10.89 8.83
C GLY A 69 2.53 -9.69 8.23
N SER A 70 1.41 -9.27 8.81
CA SER A 70 0.74 -8.03 8.43
C SER A 70 1.43 -6.83 9.07
N LEU A 71 1.31 -5.66 8.47
CA LEU A 71 1.97 -4.43 8.87
C LEU A 71 0.95 -3.37 9.26
N LEU A 72 1.27 -2.63 10.31
CA LEU A 72 0.59 -1.40 10.67
C LEU A 72 1.65 -0.34 10.99
N PHE A 73 1.63 0.77 10.26
CA PHE A 73 2.44 1.95 10.53
C PHE A 73 1.56 3.06 11.08
N LYS A 74 2.10 3.82 12.01
CA LYS A 74 1.48 5.04 12.53
C LYS A 74 2.43 6.21 12.33
N TRP A 75 2.03 7.16 11.50
CA TRP A 75 2.68 8.47 11.40
C TRP A 75 1.96 9.44 12.33
N ALA A 76 2.63 9.82 13.42
CA ALA A 76 2.05 10.69 14.44
C ALA A 76 1.84 12.12 13.91
N GLY A 77 0.61 12.60 14.02
CA GLY A 77 0.22 13.96 13.69
C GLY A 77 0.27 14.91 14.87
N THR A 78 -0.32 16.12 14.70
CA THR A 78 -0.46 17.11 15.78
C THR A 78 -1.62 16.82 16.73
N GLY A 79 -2.53 15.92 16.34
CA GLY A 79 -3.72 15.55 17.12
C GLY A 79 -4.89 16.54 16.98
N GLU A 80 -4.84 17.47 16.03
CA GLU A 80 -5.91 18.44 15.78
C GLU A 80 -7.17 17.82 15.19
N LYS A 81 -7.01 16.68 14.49
CA LYS A 81 -8.09 15.96 13.82
C LYS A 81 -8.07 14.48 14.20
N LYS A 82 -9.19 13.80 13.97
CA LYS A 82 -9.29 12.36 14.16
C LYS A 82 -8.40 11.60 13.18
N PRO A 83 -7.88 10.43 13.58
CA PRO A 83 -6.99 9.65 12.72
C PRO A 83 -7.66 9.16 11.44
N ILE A 84 -6.84 8.97 10.41
CA ILE A 84 -7.22 8.36 9.15
C ILE A 84 -6.36 7.12 8.88
N MET A 85 -6.84 6.22 8.01
CA MET A 85 -6.11 5.03 7.63
C MET A 85 -6.17 4.80 6.12
N PHE A 86 -5.04 4.45 5.55
CA PHE A 86 -4.92 3.89 4.22
C PHE A 86 -4.64 2.40 4.32
N MET A 87 -5.35 1.60 3.55
CA MET A 87 -5.13 0.16 3.47
C MET A 87 -4.67 -0.25 2.08
N SER A 88 -3.83 -1.27 2.04
CA SER A 88 -3.42 -1.94 0.80
C SER A 88 -2.71 -3.23 1.18
N HIS A 89 -3.20 -4.38 0.78
CA HIS A 89 -2.57 -5.65 1.10
C HIS A 89 -1.28 -5.89 0.31
N HIS A 90 -0.43 -6.77 0.79
CA HIS A 90 0.83 -7.12 0.13
C HIS A 90 0.95 -8.59 -0.21
N ASP A 91 -0.01 -9.41 0.17
CA ASP A 91 -0.13 -10.75 -0.35
C ASP A 91 -0.72 -10.73 -1.76
N VAL A 92 -0.56 -11.83 -2.45
CA VAL A 92 -1.02 -12.03 -3.82
C VAL A 92 -1.52 -13.46 -4.00
N VAL A 93 -2.41 -13.66 -4.96
CA VAL A 93 -2.81 -15.01 -5.40
C VAL A 93 -1.71 -15.68 -6.21
N GLU A 94 -1.81 -16.99 -6.40
CA GLU A 94 -0.92 -17.75 -7.28
C GLU A 94 -0.89 -17.17 -8.70
N ALA A 95 0.23 -17.36 -9.37
CA ALA A 95 0.45 -16.93 -10.74
C ALA A 95 0.38 -18.12 -11.70
N GLY A 96 -0.80 -18.72 -11.79
CA GLY A 96 -1.03 -19.79 -12.77
C GLY A 96 -1.23 -19.28 -14.20
N GLY A 97 -1.18 -20.18 -15.18
CA GLY A 97 -1.41 -19.86 -16.60
C GLY A 97 -0.17 -19.37 -17.34
N GLU A 98 -0.38 -18.88 -18.57
CA GLU A 98 0.68 -18.31 -19.41
C GLU A 98 0.78 -16.79 -19.17
N TRP A 99 2.00 -16.29 -19.08
CA TRP A 99 2.31 -14.89 -18.85
C TRP A 99 3.20 -14.34 -19.97
N GLU A 100 2.97 -13.09 -20.37
CA GLU A 100 3.83 -12.37 -21.33
C GLU A 100 5.20 -12.05 -20.70
N HIS A 101 5.23 -11.76 -19.41
CA HIS A 101 6.41 -11.56 -18.59
C HIS A 101 6.36 -12.48 -17.37
N GLU A 102 7.50 -12.97 -16.90
CA GLU A 102 7.54 -13.80 -15.69
C GLU A 102 6.85 -13.10 -14.52
N PRO A 103 5.89 -13.76 -13.84
CA PRO A 103 4.98 -13.08 -12.89
C PRO A 103 5.66 -12.37 -11.72
N PHE A 104 6.85 -12.77 -11.34
CA PHE A 104 7.60 -12.15 -10.26
C PHE A 104 8.94 -11.55 -10.70
N SER A 105 9.10 -11.27 -12.00
CA SER A 105 10.30 -10.58 -12.51
C SER A 105 10.33 -9.10 -12.12
N GLY A 106 9.17 -8.46 -12.04
CA GLY A 106 9.09 -7.02 -11.88
C GLY A 106 9.61 -6.27 -13.11
N ASP A 107 9.51 -6.86 -14.30
CA ASP A 107 9.99 -6.26 -15.54
C ASP A 107 9.39 -4.88 -15.77
N ILE A 108 10.25 -3.97 -16.25
CA ILE A 108 9.83 -2.64 -16.69
C ILE A 108 10.10 -2.56 -18.19
N ASP A 109 9.04 -2.42 -18.97
CA ASP A 109 9.16 -2.38 -20.41
C ASP A 109 9.62 -1.00 -20.92
N GLU A 110 9.86 -0.91 -22.22
CA GLU A 110 10.30 0.32 -22.91
C GLU A 110 9.33 1.51 -22.79
N LYS A 111 8.07 1.23 -22.40
CA LYS A 111 7.04 2.26 -22.14
C LYS A 111 6.95 2.63 -20.65
N GLY A 112 7.80 2.08 -19.81
CA GLY A 112 7.81 2.28 -18.36
C GLY A 112 6.69 1.56 -17.62
N ARG A 113 6.04 0.55 -18.22
CA ARG A 113 5.02 -0.26 -17.54
C ARG A 113 5.71 -1.34 -16.71
N VAL A 114 5.29 -1.45 -15.46
CA VAL A 114 5.80 -2.46 -14.52
C VAL A 114 4.90 -3.70 -14.61
N TRP A 115 5.50 -4.84 -14.92
CA TRP A 115 4.80 -6.10 -15.12
C TRP A 115 4.99 -7.02 -13.92
N GLY A 116 3.93 -7.71 -13.56
CA GLY A 116 3.99 -8.82 -12.60
C GLY A 116 2.76 -8.96 -11.72
N ARG A 117 2.68 -10.10 -11.02
CA ARG A 117 1.63 -10.41 -10.05
C ARG A 117 1.72 -9.43 -8.87
N GLY A 118 0.59 -8.78 -8.55
CA GLY A 118 0.54 -7.75 -7.51
C GLY A 118 0.84 -6.33 -7.99
N ALA A 119 1.18 -6.12 -9.28
CA ALA A 119 1.43 -4.78 -9.81
C ALA A 119 0.20 -3.86 -9.68
N VAL A 120 -1.00 -4.40 -9.91
CA VAL A 120 -2.29 -3.71 -9.75
C VAL A 120 -2.92 -4.06 -8.43
N ASP A 121 -2.97 -5.34 -8.08
CA ASP A 121 -3.64 -5.88 -6.93
C ASP A 121 -2.63 -6.50 -5.94
N THR A 122 -2.14 -5.78 -4.88
CA THR A 122 -2.31 -4.32 -4.77
C THR A 122 -1.02 -3.65 -4.27
N LYS A 123 0.16 -4.26 -4.58
CA LYS A 123 1.48 -3.67 -4.26
C LYS A 123 1.68 -2.29 -4.91
N GLY A 124 1.02 -2.06 -6.07
CA GLY A 124 1.02 -0.76 -6.72
C GLY A 124 0.42 0.33 -5.84
N SER A 125 -0.76 0.10 -5.28
CA SER A 125 -1.41 1.02 -4.34
C SER A 125 -0.56 1.22 -3.09
N LEU A 126 0.02 0.14 -2.55
CA LEU A 126 0.94 0.21 -1.41
C LEU A 126 2.17 1.07 -1.71
N CYS A 127 2.77 0.90 -2.90
CA CYS A 127 3.89 1.72 -3.36
C CYS A 127 3.52 3.20 -3.43
N CYS A 128 2.34 3.53 -3.94
CA CYS A 128 1.84 4.91 -4.00
C CYS A 128 1.65 5.52 -2.60
N ILE A 129 1.04 4.77 -1.67
CA ILE A 129 0.81 5.23 -0.30
C ILE A 129 2.15 5.49 0.41
N PHE A 130 3.07 4.52 0.36
CA PHE A 130 4.38 4.66 0.98
C PHE A 130 5.19 5.78 0.32
N GLY A 131 5.14 5.89 -1.01
CA GLY A 131 5.84 6.94 -1.76
C GLY A 131 5.38 8.34 -1.39
N ALA A 132 4.07 8.56 -1.31
CA ALA A 132 3.52 9.84 -0.91
C ALA A 132 3.94 10.25 0.50
N ILE A 133 3.90 9.30 1.45
CA ILE A 133 4.30 9.55 2.83
C ILE A 133 5.82 9.75 2.95
N GLU A 134 6.62 8.97 2.20
CA GLU A 134 8.08 9.12 2.12
C GLU A 134 8.49 10.53 1.70
N GLU A 135 7.87 11.07 0.65
CA GLU A 135 8.11 12.43 0.16
C GLU A 135 7.65 13.49 1.17
N LEU A 136 6.44 13.36 1.71
CA LEU A 136 5.92 14.31 2.68
C LEU A 136 6.78 14.39 3.96
N ILE A 137 7.28 13.24 4.43
CA ILE A 137 8.22 13.20 5.56
C ILE A 137 9.54 13.88 5.18
N ALA A 138 10.10 13.60 3.99
CA ALA A 138 11.32 14.23 3.50
C ALA A 138 11.18 15.76 3.39
N GLU A 139 9.98 16.23 3.07
CA GLU A 139 9.64 17.65 3.05
C GLU A 139 9.46 18.28 4.43
N GLY A 140 9.50 17.49 5.50
CA GLY A 140 9.27 17.94 6.86
C GLY A 140 7.81 18.19 7.19
N HIS A 141 6.88 17.63 6.39
CA HIS A 141 5.46 17.75 6.65
C HIS A 141 5.08 17.04 7.96
N LYS A 142 4.16 17.64 8.72
CA LYS A 142 3.56 17.04 9.91
C LYS A 142 2.05 17.11 9.77
N PRO A 143 1.35 15.97 9.68
CA PRO A 143 -0.08 15.97 9.43
C PRO A 143 -0.86 16.44 10.67
N PRO A 144 -2.06 17.02 10.50
CA PRO A 144 -2.90 17.46 11.62
C PRO A 144 -3.60 16.28 12.34
N MET A 145 -3.50 15.07 11.81
CA MET A 145 -4.02 13.84 12.40
C MET A 145 -2.98 12.73 12.37
N ASP A 146 -3.16 11.73 13.22
CA ASP A 146 -2.43 10.48 13.05
C ASP A 146 -2.84 9.81 11.74
N VAL A 147 -1.86 9.39 10.94
CA VAL A 147 -2.07 8.66 9.70
C VAL A 147 -1.61 7.22 9.89
N TYR A 148 -2.53 6.30 9.71
CA TYR A 148 -2.22 4.87 9.73
C TYR A 148 -2.05 4.34 8.31
N ILE A 149 -1.11 3.42 8.13
CA ILE A 149 -0.97 2.60 6.92
C ILE A 149 -1.11 1.16 7.37
N ALA A 150 -2.10 0.47 6.86
CA ALA A 150 -2.35 -0.94 7.16
C ALA A 150 -2.10 -1.79 5.92
N SER A 151 -1.36 -2.90 6.09
CA SER A 151 -1.09 -3.82 4.99
C SER A 151 -1.23 -5.26 5.46
N SER A 152 -2.31 -5.91 5.03
CA SER A 152 -2.56 -7.32 5.31
C SER A 152 -1.64 -8.22 4.48
N CYS A 153 -1.32 -9.38 5.02
CA CYS A 153 -0.60 -10.44 4.32
C CYS A 153 -1.49 -11.67 4.02
N THR A 154 -2.79 -11.55 4.19
CA THR A 154 -3.78 -12.63 4.00
C THR A 154 -5.13 -12.10 3.51
N GLU A 155 -5.14 -11.03 2.72
CA GLU A 155 -6.36 -10.45 2.17
C GLU A 155 -7.00 -11.42 1.17
N GLU A 156 -6.21 -11.91 0.21
CA GLU A 156 -6.61 -12.78 -0.90
C GLU A 156 -7.24 -14.13 -0.47
N VAL A 157 -7.03 -14.48 0.79
CA VAL A 157 -7.56 -15.71 1.38
C VAL A 157 -8.54 -15.44 2.54
N SER A 158 -9.00 -14.19 2.68
CA SER A 158 -9.88 -13.76 3.78
C SER A 158 -9.34 -14.20 5.15
N GLY A 159 -8.03 -14.05 5.35
CA GLY A 159 -7.33 -14.57 6.51
C GLY A 159 -7.34 -13.64 7.73
N ASP A 160 -6.36 -13.84 8.61
CA ASP A 160 -6.30 -13.20 9.93
C ASP A 160 -5.72 -11.77 9.94
N GLY A 161 -5.12 -11.32 8.83
CA GLY A 161 -4.39 -10.06 8.77
C GLY A 161 -5.24 -8.83 9.06
N GLY A 162 -6.33 -8.65 8.32
CA GLY A 162 -7.28 -7.56 8.55
C GLY A 162 -7.90 -7.58 9.95
N PRO A 163 -8.47 -8.73 10.40
CA PRO A 163 -8.98 -8.89 11.75
C PRO A 163 -7.96 -8.57 12.86
N ALA A 164 -6.69 -8.97 12.70
CA ALA A 164 -5.64 -8.67 13.67
C ALA A 164 -5.35 -7.17 13.77
N ILE A 165 -5.30 -6.47 12.63
CA ILE A 165 -5.13 -5.01 12.58
C ILE A 165 -6.32 -4.32 13.25
N ALA A 166 -7.56 -4.71 12.91
CA ALA A 166 -8.77 -4.15 13.47
C ALA A 166 -8.82 -4.35 15.00
N LYS A 167 -8.47 -5.55 15.48
CA LYS A 167 -8.38 -5.83 16.91
C LYS A 167 -7.33 -4.96 17.60
N PHE A 168 -6.14 -4.83 17.04
CA PHE A 168 -5.07 -4.01 17.59
C PHE A 168 -5.52 -2.55 17.74
N LEU A 169 -6.12 -1.96 16.70
CA LEU A 169 -6.63 -0.59 16.74
C LEU A 169 -7.75 -0.43 17.78
N LYS A 170 -8.67 -1.39 17.86
CA LYS A 170 -9.73 -1.42 18.87
C LYS A 170 -9.17 -1.47 20.29
N ASP A 171 -8.22 -2.34 20.56
CA ASP A 171 -7.58 -2.48 21.88
C ASP A 171 -6.83 -1.20 22.31
N LYS A 172 -6.33 -0.44 21.34
CA LYS A 172 -5.72 0.89 21.53
C LYS A 172 -6.74 2.04 21.62
N GLY A 173 -8.03 1.76 21.46
CA GLY A 173 -9.09 2.77 21.49
C GLY A 173 -9.08 3.72 20.30
N VAL A 174 -8.43 3.37 19.20
CA VAL A 174 -8.36 4.20 17.98
C VAL A 174 -9.74 4.23 17.31
N LYS A 175 -10.20 5.45 17.03
CA LYS A 175 -11.45 5.70 16.29
C LYS A 175 -11.11 6.49 15.04
N LEU A 176 -11.12 5.82 13.91
CA LEU A 176 -10.82 6.42 12.61
C LEU A 176 -11.96 7.34 12.17
N ASP A 177 -11.61 8.45 11.52
CA ASP A 177 -12.54 9.34 10.83
C ASP A 177 -12.77 8.89 9.40
N LEU A 178 -11.72 8.39 8.75
CA LEU A 178 -11.73 7.90 7.38
C LEU A 178 -10.85 6.65 7.29
N MET A 179 -11.30 5.68 6.54
CA MET A 179 -10.50 4.57 6.05
C MET A 179 -10.64 4.52 4.54
N LEU A 180 -9.53 4.51 3.82
CA LEU A 180 -9.46 4.31 2.39
C LEU A 180 -8.77 2.98 2.12
N ASP A 181 -9.48 2.09 1.48
CA ASP A 181 -9.02 0.79 1.05
C ASP A 181 -8.98 0.73 -0.48
N GLU A 182 -8.69 -0.42 -1.02
CA GLU A 182 -8.68 -0.68 -2.45
C GLU A 182 -10.09 -0.86 -3.03
N GLY A 183 -10.14 -1.07 -4.35
CA GLY A 183 -11.36 -1.40 -5.09
C GLY A 183 -11.90 -0.25 -5.89
N GLY A 184 -13.07 -0.49 -6.48
CA GLY A 184 -13.63 0.41 -7.46
C GLY A 184 -12.93 0.31 -8.81
N MET A 185 -13.41 1.06 -9.77
CA MET A 185 -12.82 1.12 -11.11
C MET A 185 -13.28 2.37 -11.87
N ILE A 186 -12.53 2.70 -12.91
CA ILE A 186 -12.95 3.74 -13.87
C ILE A 186 -13.61 3.05 -15.04
N LEU A 187 -14.88 3.34 -15.28
CA LEU A 187 -15.69 2.73 -16.32
C LEU A 187 -16.15 3.78 -17.36
N LYS A 188 -16.15 3.37 -18.62
CA LYS A 188 -16.78 4.14 -19.69
C LYS A 188 -18.20 3.59 -19.89
N ALA A 189 -19.20 4.48 -19.84
CA ALA A 189 -20.61 4.13 -20.03
C ALA A 189 -21.07 2.90 -19.20
N PRO A 190 -20.97 2.94 -17.84
CA PRO A 190 -21.20 1.77 -16.97
C PRO A 190 -22.61 1.22 -17.00
N ILE A 191 -23.57 2.02 -17.43
CA ILE A 191 -25.00 1.66 -17.49
C ILE A 191 -25.57 2.14 -18.83
N ALA A 192 -26.51 1.38 -19.41
CA ALA A 192 -27.18 1.75 -20.65
C ALA A 192 -27.84 3.14 -20.55
N GLY A 193 -27.57 4.01 -21.50
CA GLY A 193 -28.06 5.39 -21.53
C GLY A 193 -27.24 6.40 -20.75
N VAL A 194 -26.20 5.97 -20.03
CA VAL A 194 -25.25 6.84 -19.33
C VAL A 194 -23.95 6.95 -20.12
N ASN A 195 -23.67 8.12 -20.66
CA ASN A 195 -22.45 8.39 -21.43
C ASN A 195 -21.41 9.09 -20.56
N GLY A 196 -20.13 8.76 -20.74
CA GLY A 196 -19.01 9.40 -20.06
C GLY A 196 -18.09 8.41 -19.38
N ILE A 197 -17.12 8.95 -18.63
CA ILE A 197 -16.14 8.21 -17.83
C ILE A 197 -16.48 8.45 -16.36
N TYR A 198 -16.61 7.39 -15.59
CA TYR A 198 -17.03 7.44 -14.19
C TYR A 198 -16.03 6.70 -13.32
N ALA A 199 -15.60 7.33 -12.24
CA ALA A 199 -14.89 6.66 -11.16
C ALA A 199 -15.92 6.07 -10.19
N MET A 200 -15.91 4.77 -10.03
CA MET A 200 -16.79 4.05 -9.09
C MET A 200 -16.11 4.02 -7.72
N VAL A 201 -16.69 4.70 -6.75
CA VAL A 201 -16.18 4.75 -5.38
C VAL A 201 -17.21 4.11 -4.45
N GLY A 202 -16.80 3.01 -3.80
CA GLY A 202 -17.61 2.41 -2.73
C GLY A 202 -17.49 3.24 -1.46
N VAL A 203 -18.60 3.48 -0.78
CA VAL A 203 -18.62 4.26 0.48
C VAL A 203 -19.03 3.43 1.68
N VAL A 204 -19.35 2.16 1.48
CA VAL A 204 -19.70 1.19 2.52
C VAL A 204 -19.27 -0.21 2.10
N GLU A 205 -18.97 -1.04 3.07
CA GLU A 205 -18.70 -2.47 2.88
C GLU A 205 -19.99 -3.26 2.75
N LYS A 206 -19.96 -4.30 1.91
CA LYS A 206 -20.98 -5.35 1.93
C LYS A 206 -20.69 -6.33 3.06
N GLY A 207 -21.72 -6.81 3.73
CA GLY A 207 -21.62 -8.04 4.50
C GLY A 207 -21.38 -9.22 3.56
N TYR A 208 -20.46 -10.11 3.89
CA TYR A 208 -20.30 -11.41 3.26
C TYR A 208 -21.13 -12.43 4.04
N GLY A 209 -21.97 -13.19 3.37
CA GLY A 209 -22.77 -14.25 3.95
C GLY A 209 -22.89 -15.41 2.99
N ASP A 210 -22.72 -16.63 3.50
CA ASP A 210 -22.97 -17.89 2.78
C ASP A 210 -24.46 -18.22 2.80
#